data_0a820660ddfec07fce100c612fa31d88
#
_entry.id   0a820660ddfec07fce100c612fa31d88
#
_cell.length_a   1.000
_cell.length_b   1.000
_cell.length_c   1.000
_cell.angle_alpha   90.00
_cell.angle_beta   90.00
_cell.angle_gamma   90.00
#
_symmetry.space_group_name_H-M   'P 1'
#
loop_
_entity.id
_entity.type
_entity.pdbx_description
1 polymer ?
#
loop_
_entity_poly.entity_id
_entity_poly.type
_entity_poly.pdbx_seq_one_letter_code
_entity_poly.pdbx_strand_id
1 'polypeptide(L)'
;MVSVWLLISEVYKELGKPIDSIKDLKQMTMNDKKVWGLYEDGITATLNQTSTQSSKLQVMQYKPQNVEELSHFVAGIRPSFESMKSYLLNRQDFSYDIPEFDKLLETSMNFVLYQENIMSALVYAGIPEDETYGIIKAVSKKKKDVIMQTRSQFVEGFTAKTGSEENAEKVWKIIEDASAYGFNSSHSLSVAYDSLYGAYLKANYPVQYYSVALNINEGDEKITHDLISELPYFGIELSDIKFGYSQSKYSYDLENKVIY
;
A
#
# COMPACT_ATOMS: atom_id res chain seq x y z
N MET A 1 7.78 -17.64 -0.25
CA MET A 1 7.62 -16.22 -0.64
C MET A 1 8.96 -15.54 -0.44
N VAL A 2 9.56 -15.10 -1.51
CA VAL A 2 10.85 -14.38 -1.44
C VAL A 2 10.59 -13.04 -0.76
N SER A 3 11.47 -12.65 0.15
CA SER A 3 11.38 -11.34 0.80
C SER A 3 11.56 -10.24 -0.25
N VAL A 4 10.66 -9.25 -0.25
CA VAL A 4 10.80 -8.04 -1.10
C VAL A 4 12.17 -7.39 -0.92
N TRP A 5 12.66 -7.37 0.32
CA TRP A 5 14.00 -6.86 0.64
C TRP A 5 15.14 -7.66 0.03
N LEU A 6 14.98 -8.97 -0.15
CA LEU A 6 16.00 -9.78 -0.85
C LEU A 6 16.13 -9.31 -2.30
N LEU A 7 15.00 -9.12 -2.99
CA LEU A 7 15.01 -8.61 -4.37
C LEU A 7 15.67 -7.22 -4.45
N ILE A 8 15.24 -6.28 -3.61
CA ILE A 8 15.80 -4.93 -3.56
C ILE A 8 17.32 -5.00 -3.31
N SER A 9 17.77 -5.75 -2.30
CA SER A 9 19.19 -5.81 -1.93
C SER A 9 20.04 -6.44 -3.03
N GLU A 10 19.57 -7.50 -3.69
CA GLU A 10 20.30 -8.14 -4.78
C GLU A 10 20.38 -7.25 -6.03
N VAL A 11 19.34 -6.45 -6.34
CA VAL A 11 19.40 -5.48 -7.43
C VAL A 11 20.43 -4.38 -7.12
N TYR A 12 20.44 -3.82 -5.90
CA TYR A 12 21.45 -2.83 -5.51
C TYR A 12 22.87 -3.40 -5.56
N LYS A 13 23.05 -4.65 -5.16
CA LYS A 13 24.33 -5.35 -5.26
C LYS A 13 24.78 -5.55 -6.71
N GLU A 14 23.85 -5.93 -7.59
CA GLU A 14 24.09 -6.01 -9.03
C GLU A 14 24.49 -4.65 -9.64
N LEU A 15 23.89 -3.57 -9.17
CA LEU A 15 24.23 -2.20 -9.56
C LEU A 15 25.56 -1.70 -8.97
N GLY A 16 26.16 -2.43 -8.03
CA GLY A 16 27.42 -2.04 -7.37
C GLY A 16 27.30 -0.78 -6.52
N LYS A 17 26.10 -0.43 -6.04
CA LYS A 17 25.87 0.76 -5.22
C LYS A 17 25.15 0.43 -3.89
N PRO A 18 25.33 1.25 -2.83
CA PRO A 18 24.58 1.09 -1.60
C PRO A 18 23.09 1.35 -1.80
N ILE A 19 22.27 0.78 -0.92
CA ILE A 19 20.82 1.06 -0.90
C ILE A 19 20.62 2.54 -0.57
N ASP A 20 19.83 3.22 -1.40
CA ASP A 20 19.49 4.62 -1.20
C ASP A 20 18.69 4.79 0.11
N SER A 21 18.90 5.90 0.83
CA SER A 21 18.11 6.18 2.03
C SER A 21 16.65 6.47 1.67
N ILE A 22 15.74 6.28 2.65
CA ILE A 22 14.30 6.64 2.48
C ILE A 22 14.14 8.10 2.05
N LYS A 23 14.97 9.00 2.61
CA LYS A 23 14.94 10.42 2.26
C LYS A 23 15.32 10.65 0.79
N ASP A 24 16.40 10.01 0.34
CA ASP A 24 16.86 10.14 -1.03
C ASP A 24 15.86 9.51 -1.99
N LEU A 25 15.34 8.32 -1.67
CA LEU A 25 14.30 7.68 -2.47
C LEU A 25 13.06 8.58 -2.63
N LYS A 26 12.57 9.16 -1.53
CA LYS A 26 11.43 10.09 -1.57
C LYS A 26 11.71 11.28 -2.49
N GLN A 27 12.91 11.84 -2.42
CA GLN A 27 13.31 12.97 -3.27
C GLN A 27 13.44 12.57 -4.75
N MET A 28 14.06 11.43 -5.04
CA MET A 28 14.28 10.94 -6.41
C MET A 28 12.97 10.56 -7.11
N THR A 29 11.98 10.07 -6.34
CA THR A 29 10.69 9.65 -6.88
C THR A 29 9.63 10.76 -6.87
N MET A 30 9.95 11.94 -6.30
CA MET A 30 9.03 13.07 -6.29
C MET A 30 8.74 13.52 -7.73
N ASN A 31 7.47 13.41 -8.14
CA ASN A 31 7.01 13.73 -9.50
C ASN A 31 7.67 12.90 -10.62
N ASP A 32 8.27 11.76 -10.30
CA ASP A 32 8.85 10.86 -11.31
C ASP A 32 7.74 10.05 -12.00
N LYS A 33 7.35 10.52 -13.19
CA LYS A 33 6.31 9.86 -14.00
C LYS A 33 6.66 8.42 -14.40
N LYS A 34 7.94 8.06 -14.48
CA LYS A 34 8.34 6.68 -14.81
C LYS A 34 8.01 5.74 -13.66
N VAL A 35 8.28 6.17 -12.43
CA VAL A 35 8.00 5.37 -11.23
C VAL A 35 6.51 5.26 -10.98
N TRP A 36 5.79 6.38 -10.93
CA TRP A 36 4.34 6.38 -10.66
C TRP A 36 3.52 5.82 -11.82
N GLY A 37 4.01 5.95 -13.05
CA GLY A 37 3.43 5.32 -14.24
C GLY A 37 3.37 3.80 -14.15
N LEU A 38 4.29 3.13 -13.45
CA LEU A 38 4.24 1.68 -13.25
C LEU A 38 2.96 1.25 -12.51
N TYR A 39 2.51 2.02 -11.52
CA TYR A 39 1.27 1.75 -10.80
C TYR A 39 0.05 2.05 -11.66
N GLU A 40 0.09 3.12 -12.45
CA GLU A 40 -0.98 3.50 -13.37
C GLU A 40 -1.18 2.47 -14.49
N ASP A 41 -0.09 1.94 -15.04
CA ASP A 41 -0.08 0.97 -16.14
C ASP A 41 -0.16 -0.48 -15.64
N GLY A 42 -0.13 -0.69 -14.33
CA GLY A 42 -0.20 -2.02 -13.72
C GLY A 42 1.06 -2.87 -13.91
N ILE A 43 2.22 -2.26 -14.08
CA ILE A 43 3.53 -2.93 -14.17
C ILE A 43 4.05 -3.22 -12.77
N THR A 44 3.32 -4.05 -12.02
CA THR A 44 3.49 -4.21 -10.58
C THR A 44 3.89 -5.61 -10.12
N ALA A 45 4.28 -6.51 -11.04
CA ALA A 45 4.84 -7.81 -10.65
C ALA A 45 5.99 -7.61 -9.65
N THR A 46 5.99 -8.38 -8.57
CA THR A 46 6.96 -8.29 -7.45
C THR A 46 6.96 -7.00 -6.62
N LEU A 47 6.11 -6.01 -6.93
CA LEU A 47 5.95 -4.83 -6.07
C LEU A 47 5.04 -5.15 -4.87
N ASN A 48 5.48 -4.80 -3.67
CA ASN A 48 4.77 -5.14 -2.44
C ASN A 48 3.34 -4.57 -2.43
N GLN A 49 2.37 -5.39 -2.03
CA GLN A 49 0.93 -5.08 -1.92
C GLN A 49 0.21 -4.68 -3.23
N THR A 50 0.90 -4.63 -4.37
CA THR A 50 0.31 -4.25 -5.67
C THR A 50 0.43 -5.32 -6.75
N SER A 51 1.08 -6.46 -6.43
CA SER A 51 1.40 -7.52 -7.40
C SER A 51 0.28 -8.54 -7.63
N THR A 52 -0.74 -8.64 -6.77
CA THR A 52 -1.86 -9.57 -7.02
C THR A 52 -2.81 -9.00 -8.07
N GLN A 53 -3.51 -9.85 -8.81
CA GLN A 53 -4.44 -9.40 -9.85
C GLN A 53 -5.46 -8.38 -9.33
N SER A 54 -6.02 -8.61 -8.14
CA SER A 54 -6.98 -7.69 -7.53
C SER A 54 -6.34 -6.36 -7.16
N SER A 55 -5.19 -6.39 -6.46
CA SER A 55 -4.51 -5.15 -6.05
C SER A 55 -3.94 -4.38 -7.23
N LYS A 56 -3.50 -5.07 -8.30
CA LYS A 56 -3.08 -4.47 -9.56
C LYS A 56 -4.20 -3.63 -10.18
N LEU A 57 -5.40 -4.19 -10.33
CA LEU A 57 -6.54 -3.46 -10.89
C LEU A 57 -6.93 -2.25 -10.02
N GLN A 58 -6.87 -2.41 -8.71
CA GLN A 58 -7.20 -1.33 -7.77
C GLN A 58 -6.16 -0.21 -7.79
N VAL A 59 -4.86 -0.51 -7.88
CA VAL A 59 -3.83 0.53 -7.94
C VAL A 59 -3.86 1.27 -9.28
N MET A 60 -4.17 0.59 -10.38
CA MET A 60 -4.41 1.21 -11.69
C MET A 60 -5.60 2.19 -11.67
N GLN A 61 -6.63 1.89 -10.88
CA GLN A 61 -7.76 2.80 -10.68
C GLN A 61 -7.39 3.97 -9.79
N TYR A 62 -6.67 3.73 -8.69
CA TYR A 62 -6.31 4.74 -7.70
C TYR A 62 -5.23 5.70 -8.18
N LYS A 63 -4.20 5.20 -8.91
CA LYS A 63 -3.10 5.97 -9.50
C LYS A 63 -2.36 6.85 -8.49
N PRO A 64 -1.64 6.27 -7.52
CA PRO A 64 -0.88 7.04 -6.54
C PRO A 64 0.19 7.88 -7.22
N GLN A 65 0.44 9.10 -6.71
CA GLN A 65 1.42 10.06 -7.25
C GLN A 65 2.56 10.35 -6.27
N ASN A 66 2.48 9.83 -5.06
CA ASN A 66 3.48 9.97 -4.01
C ASN A 66 3.35 8.80 -3.01
N VAL A 67 4.34 8.68 -2.10
CA VAL A 67 4.40 7.58 -1.14
C VAL A 67 3.31 7.64 -0.08
N GLU A 68 2.86 8.82 0.27
CA GLU A 68 1.75 9.04 1.19
C GLU A 68 0.45 8.47 0.62
N GLU A 69 0.14 8.78 -0.64
CA GLU A 69 -1.00 8.21 -1.34
C GLU A 69 -0.88 6.69 -1.49
N LEU A 70 0.33 6.19 -1.82
CA LEU A 70 0.56 4.74 -1.88
C LEU A 70 0.33 4.09 -0.51
N SER A 71 0.70 4.75 0.60
CA SER A 71 0.39 4.30 1.95
C SER A 71 -1.12 4.26 2.23
N HIS A 72 -1.87 5.29 1.79
CA HIS A 72 -3.33 5.29 1.88
C HIS A 72 -3.95 4.15 1.09
N PHE A 73 -3.45 3.91 -0.12
CA PHE A 73 -3.86 2.76 -0.94
C PHE A 73 -3.63 1.43 -0.21
N VAL A 74 -2.42 1.20 0.30
CA VAL A 74 -2.08 -0.04 1.03
C VAL A 74 -3.00 -0.28 2.23
N ALA A 75 -3.37 0.78 2.96
CA ALA A 75 -4.32 0.68 4.07
C ALA A 75 -5.75 0.41 3.59
N GLY A 76 -6.18 1.07 2.50
CA GLY A 76 -7.56 1.06 2.01
C GLY A 76 -7.97 -0.15 1.16
N ILE A 77 -7.02 -0.94 0.65
CA ILE A 77 -7.36 -2.16 -0.12
C ILE A 77 -7.76 -3.35 0.76
N ARG A 78 -7.82 -3.18 2.09
CA ARG A 78 -8.13 -4.26 3.04
C ARG A 78 -9.62 -4.52 3.16
N PRO A 79 -10.02 -5.74 3.56
CA PRO A 79 -11.43 -6.08 3.74
C PRO A 79 -12.15 -5.20 4.77
N SER A 80 -11.42 -4.68 5.77
CA SER A 80 -11.98 -3.79 6.80
C SER A 80 -12.37 -2.39 6.30
N PHE A 81 -12.04 -2.04 5.08
CA PHE A 81 -12.30 -0.73 4.49
C PHE A 81 -13.32 -0.77 3.35
N GLU A 82 -14.10 -1.85 3.26
CA GLU A 82 -14.98 -2.10 2.11
C GLU A 82 -16.03 -1.01 1.91
N SER A 83 -16.61 -0.48 2.99
CA SER A 83 -17.64 0.58 2.93
C SER A 83 -17.15 1.90 2.33
N MET A 84 -15.84 2.20 2.44
CA MET A 84 -15.24 3.46 1.98
C MET A 84 -14.30 3.27 0.78
N LYS A 85 -14.01 2.01 0.41
CA LYS A 85 -13.05 1.65 -0.62
C LYS A 85 -13.33 2.31 -1.97
N SER A 86 -14.59 2.37 -2.40
CA SER A 86 -14.96 2.99 -3.67
C SER A 86 -14.64 4.48 -3.71
N TYR A 87 -14.86 5.21 -2.63
CA TYR A 87 -14.51 6.63 -2.53
C TYR A 87 -12.99 6.81 -2.66
N LEU A 88 -12.21 6.02 -1.90
CA LEU A 88 -10.75 6.07 -1.97
C LEU A 88 -10.24 5.77 -3.38
N LEU A 89 -10.65 4.64 -3.97
CA LEU A 89 -10.15 4.20 -5.28
C LEU A 89 -10.54 5.14 -6.43
N ASN A 90 -11.69 5.80 -6.34
CA ASN A 90 -12.12 6.81 -7.29
C ASN A 90 -11.58 8.22 -6.99
N ARG A 91 -10.75 8.36 -5.94
CA ARG A 91 -10.21 9.65 -5.48
C ARG A 91 -11.31 10.70 -5.25
N GLN A 92 -12.45 10.24 -4.74
CA GLN A 92 -13.58 11.11 -4.43
C GLN A 92 -13.37 11.75 -3.06
N ASP A 93 -13.58 13.04 -2.99
CA ASP A 93 -13.62 13.75 -1.71
C ASP A 93 -14.71 13.16 -0.83
N PHE A 94 -14.37 12.95 0.43
CA PHE A 94 -15.29 12.47 1.44
C PHE A 94 -15.34 13.44 2.62
N SER A 95 -16.53 13.71 3.11
CA SER A 95 -16.79 14.55 4.29
C SER A 95 -17.85 13.90 5.14
N TYR A 96 -17.71 14.06 6.45
CA TYR A 96 -18.75 13.73 7.43
C TYR A 96 -19.74 14.88 7.63
N ASP A 97 -19.57 16.00 6.91
CA ASP A 97 -20.31 17.25 7.10
C ASP A 97 -20.14 17.83 8.54
N ILE A 98 -19.04 17.51 9.17
CA ILE A 98 -18.64 17.97 10.50
C ILE A 98 -17.21 18.53 10.41
N PRO A 99 -17.04 19.86 10.20
CA PRO A 99 -15.74 20.46 9.89
C PRO A 99 -14.63 20.14 10.89
N GLU A 100 -14.93 20.06 12.19
CA GLU A 100 -13.95 19.73 13.22
C GLU A 100 -13.50 18.26 13.13
N PHE A 101 -14.43 17.36 12.80
CA PHE A 101 -14.14 15.94 12.64
C PHE A 101 -13.40 15.66 11.34
N ASP A 102 -13.79 16.31 10.24
CA ASP A 102 -13.10 16.23 8.97
C ASP A 102 -11.66 16.73 9.09
N LYS A 103 -11.43 17.85 9.79
CA LYS A 103 -10.08 18.35 10.08
C LYS A 103 -9.23 17.36 10.89
N LEU A 104 -9.83 16.62 11.80
CA LEU A 104 -9.14 15.58 12.57
C LEU A 104 -8.59 14.45 11.71
N LEU A 105 -9.26 14.16 10.59
CA LEU A 105 -8.93 13.08 9.65
C LEU A 105 -8.27 13.58 8.36
N GLU A 106 -7.92 14.86 8.27
CA GLU A 106 -7.38 15.51 7.07
C GLU A 106 -6.15 14.76 6.51
N THR A 107 -5.24 14.29 7.38
CA THR A 107 -4.02 13.59 6.97
C THR A 107 -4.28 12.23 6.31
N SER A 108 -5.47 11.69 6.46
CA SER A 108 -5.93 10.44 5.83
C SER A 108 -7.07 10.67 4.82
N MET A 109 -7.14 11.87 4.22
CA MET A 109 -8.18 12.27 3.26
C MET A 109 -9.61 12.08 3.82
N ASN A 110 -9.78 12.37 5.09
CA ASN A 110 -11.03 12.20 5.87
C ASN A 110 -11.48 10.74 6.03
N PHE A 111 -10.64 9.76 5.67
CA PHE A 111 -10.97 8.35 5.89
C PHE A 111 -10.43 7.84 7.24
N VAL A 112 -11.15 6.91 7.85
CA VAL A 112 -10.68 6.14 8.99
C VAL A 112 -9.86 4.95 8.46
N LEU A 113 -8.61 5.23 8.05
CA LEU A 113 -7.70 4.26 7.44
C LEU A 113 -6.84 3.51 8.46
N TYR A 114 -6.45 4.21 9.52
CA TYR A 114 -5.42 3.76 10.45
C TYR A 114 -5.97 3.60 11.86
N GLN A 115 -5.30 2.81 12.69
CA GLN A 115 -5.62 2.70 14.12
C GLN A 115 -5.60 4.07 14.80
N GLU A 116 -4.66 4.92 14.42
CA GLU A 116 -4.53 6.29 14.92
C GLU A 116 -5.77 7.14 14.59
N ASN A 117 -6.39 6.95 13.42
CA ASN A 117 -7.64 7.62 13.08
C ASN A 117 -8.80 7.15 13.97
N ILE A 118 -8.85 5.83 14.29
CA ILE A 118 -9.85 5.28 15.20
C ILE A 118 -9.64 5.88 16.60
N MET A 119 -8.41 5.90 17.09
CA MET A 119 -8.08 6.50 18.39
C MET A 119 -8.52 7.96 18.45
N SER A 120 -8.19 8.75 17.44
CA SER A 120 -8.59 10.16 17.34
C SER A 120 -10.11 10.32 17.33
N ALA A 121 -10.86 9.47 16.64
CA ALA A 121 -12.30 9.51 16.61
C ALA A 121 -12.94 9.16 17.97
N LEU A 122 -12.37 8.17 18.68
CA LEU A 122 -12.80 7.81 20.04
C LEU A 122 -12.56 8.96 21.02
N VAL A 123 -11.38 9.58 20.98
CA VAL A 123 -11.05 10.76 21.80
C VAL A 123 -11.96 11.95 21.47
N TYR A 124 -12.24 12.18 20.20
CA TYR A 124 -13.20 13.20 19.78
C TYR A 124 -14.58 13.02 20.42
N ALA A 125 -15.04 11.78 20.56
CA ALA A 125 -16.29 11.46 21.25
C ALA A 125 -16.20 11.54 22.79
N GLY A 126 -15.03 11.88 23.35
CA GLY A 126 -14.82 12.04 24.80
C GLY A 126 -14.35 10.79 25.52
N ILE A 127 -13.95 9.75 24.80
CA ILE A 127 -13.31 8.55 25.42
C ILE A 127 -11.85 8.89 25.78
N PRO A 128 -11.37 8.53 26.99
CA PRO A 128 -10.00 8.77 27.41
C PRO A 128 -8.98 8.13 26.43
N GLU A 129 -7.89 8.86 26.12
CA GLU A 129 -6.89 8.43 25.14
C GLU A 129 -6.23 7.11 25.54
N ASP A 130 -5.94 6.92 26.83
CA ASP A 130 -5.31 5.71 27.37
C ASP A 130 -6.18 4.46 27.27
N GLU A 131 -7.51 4.59 27.11
CA GLU A 131 -8.44 3.49 26.91
C GLU A 131 -8.56 3.06 25.44
N THR A 132 -8.26 3.95 24.49
CA THR A 132 -8.57 3.77 23.06
C THR A 132 -7.93 2.53 22.44
N TYR A 133 -6.67 2.25 22.76
CA TYR A 133 -5.96 1.08 22.25
C TYR A 133 -6.54 -0.24 22.79
N GLY A 134 -6.94 -0.24 24.08
CA GLY A 134 -7.64 -1.37 24.70
C GLY A 134 -8.97 -1.67 24.01
N ILE A 135 -9.71 -0.62 23.65
CA ILE A 135 -10.98 -0.70 22.92
C ILE A 135 -10.77 -1.30 21.53
N ILE A 136 -9.81 -0.80 20.73
CA ILE A 136 -9.52 -1.33 19.41
C ILE A 136 -9.19 -2.83 19.49
N LYS A 137 -8.37 -3.25 20.46
CA LYS A 137 -8.08 -4.67 20.69
C LYS A 137 -9.31 -5.49 21.08
N ALA A 138 -10.23 -4.93 21.84
CA ALA A 138 -11.45 -5.61 22.24
C ALA A 138 -12.42 -5.77 21.06
N VAL A 139 -12.55 -4.73 20.23
CA VAL A 139 -13.36 -4.75 19.00
C VAL A 139 -12.81 -5.80 18.02
N SER A 140 -11.50 -5.79 17.78
CA SER A 140 -10.84 -6.76 16.90
C SER A 140 -11.03 -8.22 17.35
N LYS A 141 -11.12 -8.45 18.66
CA LYS A 141 -11.41 -9.75 19.27
C LYS A 141 -12.91 -10.06 19.40
N LYS A 142 -13.79 -9.21 18.86
CA LYS A 142 -15.25 -9.35 18.89
C LYS A 142 -15.84 -9.51 20.28
N LYS A 143 -15.30 -8.78 21.29
CA LYS A 143 -15.81 -8.78 22.67
C LYS A 143 -17.09 -7.95 22.75
N LYS A 144 -18.24 -8.63 22.65
CA LYS A 144 -19.57 -8.00 22.53
C LYS A 144 -19.89 -6.97 23.62
N ASP A 145 -19.59 -7.29 24.89
CA ASP A 145 -19.91 -6.41 26.01
C ASP A 145 -19.14 -5.09 25.92
N VAL A 146 -17.85 -5.16 25.60
CA VAL A 146 -17.00 -3.96 25.41
C VAL A 146 -17.48 -3.15 24.21
N ILE A 147 -17.83 -3.82 23.11
CA ILE A 147 -18.32 -3.14 21.89
C ILE A 147 -19.60 -2.37 22.19
N MET A 148 -20.58 -3.01 22.87
CA MET A 148 -21.85 -2.35 23.21
C MET A 148 -21.65 -1.14 24.16
N GLN A 149 -20.83 -1.32 25.19
CA GLN A 149 -20.54 -0.24 26.14
C GLN A 149 -19.85 0.93 25.45
N THR A 150 -18.79 0.65 24.66
CA THR A 150 -18.04 1.68 23.96
C THR A 150 -18.91 2.39 22.92
N ARG A 151 -19.77 1.65 22.19
CA ARG A 151 -20.71 2.25 21.26
C ARG A 151 -21.63 3.26 21.94
N SER A 152 -22.22 2.90 23.09
CA SER A 152 -23.09 3.81 23.83
C SER A 152 -22.35 5.07 24.24
N GLN A 153 -21.14 4.95 24.79
CA GLN A 153 -20.30 6.10 25.18
C GLN A 153 -19.92 6.96 23.96
N PHE A 154 -19.54 6.32 22.85
CA PHE A 154 -19.17 7.02 21.63
C PHE A 154 -20.35 7.80 21.05
N VAL A 155 -21.51 7.15 20.88
CA VAL A 155 -22.70 7.78 20.30
C VAL A 155 -23.16 8.95 21.17
N GLU A 156 -23.21 8.77 22.50
CA GLU A 156 -23.59 9.86 23.43
C GLU A 156 -22.62 11.04 23.32
N GLY A 157 -21.31 10.80 23.42
CA GLY A 157 -20.30 11.85 23.39
C GLY A 157 -20.19 12.55 22.04
N PHE A 158 -20.26 11.79 20.93
CA PHE A 158 -20.24 12.35 19.58
C PHE A 158 -21.50 13.19 19.30
N THR A 159 -22.68 12.70 19.69
CA THR A 159 -23.94 13.42 19.54
C THR A 159 -23.94 14.71 20.37
N ALA A 160 -23.43 14.68 21.59
CA ALA A 160 -23.31 15.86 22.43
C ALA A 160 -22.47 16.98 21.79
N LYS A 161 -21.44 16.62 21.00
CA LYS A 161 -20.59 17.58 20.28
C LYS A 161 -21.17 18.05 18.95
N THR A 162 -21.83 17.16 18.22
CA THR A 162 -22.22 17.42 16.81
C THR A 162 -23.70 17.69 16.63
N GLY A 163 -24.54 17.33 17.63
CA GLY A 163 -25.98 17.40 17.54
C GLY A 163 -26.63 16.33 16.66
N SER A 164 -25.87 15.36 16.15
CA SER A 164 -26.38 14.34 15.21
C SER A 164 -26.08 12.92 15.67
N GLU A 165 -27.10 12.24 16.17
CA GLU A 165 -27.03 10.80 16.49
C GLU A 165 -26.86 9.95 15.23
N GLU A 166 -27.47 10.35 14.11
CA GLU A 166 -27.33 9.65 12.83
C GLU A 166 -25.88 9.61 12.35
N ASN A 167 -25.17 10.74 12.46
CA ASN A 167 -23.74 10.78 12.10
C ASN A 167 -22.89 9.99 13.10
N ALA A 168 -23.22 10.04 14.40
CA ALA A 168 -22.54 9.24 15.41
C ALA A 168 -22.62 7.74 15.10
N GLU A 169 -23.77 7.24 14.72
CA GLU A 169 -23.98 5.83 14.36
C GLU A 169 -23.23 5.45 13.07
N LYS A 170 -23.25 6.32 12.06
CA LYS A 170 -22.49 6.11 10.82
C LYS A 170 -20.99 6.01 11.10
N VAL A 171 -20.46 6.94 11.88
CA VAL A 171 -19.03 6.94 12.23
C VAL A 171 -18.68 5.73 13.08
N TRP A 172 -19.53 5.35 14.05
CA TRP A 172 -19.31 4.14 14.85
C TRP A 172 -19.24 2.90 13.97
N LYS A 173 -20.13 2.76 12.99
CA LYS A 173 -20.09 1.62 12.07
C LYS A 173 -18.79 1.53 11.29
N ILE A 174 -18.26 2.65 10.84
CA ILE A 174 -16.95 2.72 10.17
C ILE A 174 -15.83 2.30 11.14
N ILE A 175 -15.87 2.79 12.39
CA ILE A 175 -14.90 2.42 13.44
C ILE A 175 -14.93 0.92 13.72
N GLU A 176 -16.12 0.34 13.84
CA GLU A 176 -16.29 -1.09 14.10
C GLU A 176 -15.70 -1.93 12.96
N ASP A 177 -16.01 -1.58 11.72
CA ASP A 177 -15.48 -2.25 10.52
C ASP A 177 -13.94 -2.09 10.44
N ALA A 178 -13.43 -0.88 10.64
CA ALA A 178 -11.99 -0.58 10.59
C ALA A 178 -11.20 -1.26 11.73
N SER A 179 -11.78 -1.37 12.92
CA SER A 179 -11.12 -1.97 14.10
C SER A 179 -10.84 -3.47 13.93
N ALA A 180 -11.60 -4.16 13.08
CA ALA A 180 -11.42 -5.59 12.85
C ALA A 180 -10.03 -5.93 12.27
N TYR A 181 -9.43 -5.02 11.49
CA TYR A 181 -8.16 -5.19 10.80
C TYR A 181 -7.34 -3.89 10.75
N GLY A 182 -7.53 -3.00 11.72
CA GLY A 182 -6.91 -1.68 11.75
C GLY A 182 -5.39 -1.74 11.55
N PHE A 183 -4.88 -0.92 10.65
CA PHE A 183 -3.48 -0.82 10.31
C PHE A 183 -2.86 0.35 11.05
N ASN A 184 -1.67 0.13 11.56
CA ASN A 184 -0.84 1.21 12.06
C ASN A 184 -0.31 2.02 10.86
N SER A 185 -0.35 3.35 10.92
CA SER A 185 0.08 4.23 9.83
C SER A 185 1.55 4.04 9.48
N SER A 186 2.42 3.86 10.48
CA SER A 186 3.85 3.64 10.25
C SER A 186 4.13 2.32 9.53
N HIS A 187 3.36 1.27 9.81
CA HIS A 187 3.47 0.01 9.09
C HIS A 187 3.02 0.15 7.63
N SER A 188 1.89 0.83 7.39
CA SER A 188 1.42 1.10 6.02
C SER A 188 2.43 1.89 5.21
N LEU A 189 3.03 2.92 5.81
CA LEU A 189 4.07 3.72 5.19
C LEU A 189 5.34 2.90 4.90
N SER A 190 5.76 2.03 5.83
CA SER A 190 6.90 1.14 5.59
C SER A 190 6.67 0.21 4.42
N VAL A 191 5.49 -0.38 4.32
CA VAL A 191 5.09 -1.24 3.19
C VAL A 191 5.03 -0.47 1.88
N ALA A 192 4.56 0.79 1.90
CA ALA A 192 4.57 1.66 0.73
C ALA A 192 5.99 1.97 0.26
N TYR A 193 6.94 2.21 1.18
CA TYR A 193 8.35 2.36 0.83
C TYR A 193 8.97 1.09 0.25
N ASP A 194 8.65 -0.09 0.78
CA ASP A 194 9.10 -1.37 0.19
C ASP A 194 8.65 -1.50 -1.28
N SER A 195 7.39 -1.13 -1.55
CA SER A 195 6.86 -1.11 -2.91
C SER A 195 7.57 -0.07 -3.78
N LEU A 196 7.79 1.13 -3.24
CA LEU A 196 8.43 2.24 -3.95
C LEU A 196 9.90 1.97 -4.31
N TYR A 197 10.67 1.31 -3.42
CA TYR A 197 12.02 0.84 -3.76
C TYR A 197 12.00 -0.08 -4.98
N GLY A 198 11.10 -1.07 -4.98
CA GLY A 198 10.93 -1.95 -6.13
C GLY A 198 10.56 -1.20 -7.41
N ALA A 199 9.60 -0.27 -7.32
CA ALA A 199 9.16 0.54 -8.46
C ALA A 199 10.27 1.46 -8.99
N TYR A 200 11.05 2.09 -8.12
CA TYR A 200 12.18 2.92 -8.50
C TYR A 200 13.25 2.11 -9.25
N LEU A 201 13.61 0.95 -8.73
CA LEU A 201 14.59 0.08 -9.37
C LEU A 201 14.09 -0.46 -10.71
N LYS A 202 12.83 -0.89 -10.76
CA LYS A 202 12.17 -1.37 -11.98
C LYS A 202 12.10 -0.29 -13.06
N ALA A 203 11.77 0.95 -12.70
CA ALA A 203 11.67 2.07 -13.63
C ALA A 203 13.00 2.55 -14.18
N ASN A 204 14.07 2.53 -13.36
CA ASN A 204 15.36 3.14 -13.70
C ASN A 204 16.42 2.11 -14.12
N TYR A 205 16.30 0.85 -13.70
CA TYR A 205 17.25 -0.24 -13.98
C TYR A 205 16.50 -1.51 -14.39
N PRO A 206 15.60 -1.45 -15.41
CA PRO A 206 14.70 -2.56 -15.70
C PRO A 206 15.41 -3.85 -16.08
N VAL A 207 16.47 -3.80 -16.89
CA VAL A 207 17.17 -5.01 -17.34
C VAL A 207 17.78 -5.77 -16.16
N GLN A 208 18.47 -5.06 -15.26
CA GLN A 208 19.06 -5.66 -14.05
C GLN A 208 17.96 -6.13 -13.10
N TYR A 209 16.91 -5.32 -12.90
CA TYR A 209 15.79 -5.67 -12.05
C TYR A 209 15.13 -6.99 -12.48
N TYR A 210 14.77 -7.11 -13.75
CA TYR A 210 14.08 -8.30 -14.26
C TYR A 210 15.00 -9.54 -14.28
N SER A 211 16.27 -9.40 -14.62
CA SER A 211 17.23 -10.51 -14.54
C SER A 211 17.35 -11.05 -13.11
N VAL A 212 17.52 -10.16 -12.14
CA VAL A 212 17.57 -10.54 -10.71
C VAL A 212 16.24 -11.13 -10.24
N ALA A 213 15.11 -10.50 -10.59
CA ALA A 213 13.79 -10.96 -10.19
C ALA A 213 13.45 -12.36 -10.72
N LEU A 214 13.77 -12.65 -11.98
CA LEU A 214 13.59 -13.96 -12.59
C LEU A 214 14.46 -15.02 -11.90
N ASN A 215 15.72 -14.72 -11.61
CA ASN A 215 16.62 -15.62 -10.88
C ASN A 215 16.14 -15.94 -9.46
N ILE A 216 15.64 -14.92 -8.75
CA ILE A 216 15.18 -15.08 -7.35
C ILE A 216 13.88 -15.88 -7.28
N ASN A 217 13.01 -15.75 -8.28
CA ASN A 217 11.71 -16.41 -8.33
C ASN A 217 11.74 -17.70 -9.19
N GLU A 218 12.92 -18.26 -9.42
CA GLU A 218 13.07 -19.56 -10.11
C GLU A 218 12.18 -20.62 -9.43
N GLY A 219 11.38 -21.32 -10.22
CA GLY A 219 10.42 -22.33 -9.75
C GLY A 219 9.04 -21.79 -9.36
N ASP A 220 8.81 -20.49 -9.31
CA ASP A 220 7.49 -19.90 -9.21
C ASP A 220 6.97 -19.51 -10.63
N GLU A 221 6.25 -20.45 -11.26
CA GLU A 221 5.76 -20.27 -12.64
C GLU A 221 4.89 -19.04 -12.80
N LYS A 222 4.06 -18.72 -11.79
CA LYS A 222 3.15 -17.58 -11.85
C LYS A 222 3.91 -16.27 -11.84
N ILE A 223 4.81 -16.09 -10.88
CA ILE A 223 5.61 -14.85 -10.77
C ILE A 223 6.52 -14.72 -12.00
N THR A 224 7.13 -15.80 -12.46
CA THR A 224 7.96 -15.82 -13.67
C THR A 224 7.16 -15.37 -14.89
N HIS A 225 5.94 -15.91 -15.08
CA HIS A 225 5.05 -15.49 -16.17
C HIS A 225 4.69 -13.99 -16.07
N ASP A 226 4.33 -13.52 -14.87
CA ASP A 226 3.98 -12.12 -14.65
C ASP A 226 5.18 -11.19 -14.98
N LEU A 227 6.40 -11.55 -14.55
CA LEU A 227 7.62 -10.80 -14.87
C LEU A 227 7.91 -10.76 -16.37
N ILE A 228 7.83 -11.91 -17.05
CA ILE A 228 8.07 -12.00 -18.50
C ILE A 228 7.04 -11.16 -19.27
N SER A 229 5.79 -11.15 -18.83
CA SER A 229 4.74 -10.38 -19.48
C SER A 229 4.96 -8.86 -19.45
N GLU A 230 5.76 -8.38 -18.49
CA GLU A 230 6.08 -6.96 -18.35
C GLU A 230 7.32 -6.51 -19.18
N LEU A 231 8.17 -7.43 -19.64
CA LEU A 231 9.40 -7.09 -20.36
C LEU A 231 9.17 -6.20 -21.60
N PRO A 232 8.13 -6.43 -22.42
CA PRO A 232 7.86 -5.60 -23.59
C PRO A 232 7.61 -4.11 -23.25
N TYR A 233 7.07 -3.82 -22.06
CA TYR A 233 6.86 -2.45 -21.60
C TYR A 233 8.16 -1.63 -21.55
N PHE A 234 9.28 -2.29 -21.24
CA PHE A 234 10.61 -1.69 -21.18
C PHE A 234 11.43 -1.88 -22.46
N GLY A 235 10.85 -2.53 -23.47
CA GLY A 235 11.58 -2.90 -24.68
C GLY A 235 12.69 -3.92 -24.43
N ILE A 236 12.49 -4.81 -23.45
CA ILE A 236 13.42 -5.89 -23.10
C ILE A 236 12.99 -7.15 -23.85
N GLU A 237 13.94 -7.78 -24.54
CA GLU A 237 13.75 -9.08 -25.17
C GLU A 237 14.17 -10.22 -24.23
N LEU A 238 13.34 -11.24 -24.11
CA LEU A 238 13.76 -12.51 -23.51
C LEU A 238 14.22 -13.42 -24.64
N SER A 239 15.50 -13.75 -24.66
CA SER A 239 16.06 -14.62 -25.69
C SER A 239 15.73 -16.08 -25.43
N ASP A 240 15.54 -16.84 -26.50
CA ASP A 240 15.59 -18.30 -26.42
C ASP A 240 16.95 -18.79 -25.90
N ILE A 241 16.98 -20.01 -25.35
CA ILE A 241 18.22 -20.62 -24.89
C ILE A 241 19.18 -20.77 -26.07
N LYS A 242 20.35 -20.13 -25.98
CA LYS A 242 21.36 -20.13 -27.02
C LYS A 242 22.66 -20.73 -26.49
N PHE A 243 23.18 -21.75 -27.19
CA PHE A 243 24.45 -22.34 -26.86
C PHE A 243 25.58 -21.30 -26.94
N GLY A 244 26.39 -21.23 -25.86
CA GLY A 244 27.50 -20.28 -25.75
C GLY A 244 27.11 -18.89 -25.21
N TYR A 245 25.81 -18.59 -25.07
CA TYR A 245 25.33 -17.34 -24.50
C TYR A 245 24.52 -17.56 -23.21
N SER A 246 23.58 -18.51 -23.22
CA SER A 246 22.76 -18.79 -22.03
C SER A 246 23.59 -19.52 -20.96
N GLN A 247 23.36 -19.11 -19.72
CA GLN A 247 23.97 -19.69 -18.51
C GLN A 247 22.93 -20.50 -17.72
N SER A 248 23.35 -21.06 -16.57
CA SER A 248 22.41 -21.76 -15.67
C SER A 248 21.42 -20.83 -14.97
N LYS A 249 21.64 -19.52 -15.03
CA LYS A 249 20.80 -18.45 -14.49
C LYS A 249 20.56 -17.41 -15.57
N TYR A 250 19.49 -16.65 -15.40
CA TYR A 250 19.24 -15.50 -16.25
C TYR A 250 20.41 -14.53 -16.18
N SER A 251 20.98 -14.21 -17.31
CA SER A 251 22.01 -13.20 -17.54
C SER A 251 21.47 -12.14 -18.50
N TYR A 252 22.17 -11.03 -18.69
CA TYR A 252 21.65 -9.96 -19.52
C TYR A 252 22.72 -9.21 -20.30
N ASP A 253 22.29 -8.59 -21.38
CA ASP A 253 23.03 -7.61 -22.17
C ASP A 253 22.31 -6.25 -22.03
N LEU A 254 22.98 -5.29 -21.40
CA LEU A 254 22.45 -3.95 -21.18
C LEU A 254 22.33 -3.13 -22.47
N GLU A 255 23.29 -3.30 -23.38
CA GLU A 255 23.38 -2.52 -24.61
C GLU A 255 22.21 -2.88 -25.54
N ASN A 256 21.95 -4.18 -25.68
CA ASN A 256 20.91 -4.69 -26.54
C ASN A 256 19.56 -4.90 -25.81
N LYS A 257 19.49 -4.68 -24.49
CA LYS A 257 18.33 -4.94 -23.64
C LYS A 257 17.77 -6.36 -23.79
N VAL A 258 18.65 -7.36 -23.69
CA VAL A 258 18.29 -8.79 -23.82
C VAL A 258 18.56 -9.49 -22.50
N ILE A 259 17.63 -10.35 -22.09
CA ILE A 259 17.80 -11.33 -21.00
C ILE A 259 17.91 -12.72 -21.64
N TYR A 260 18.93 -13.50 -21.21
CA TYR A 260 19.23 -14.83 -21.74
C TYR A 260 18.88 -15.91 -20.74
#